data_96e5d28b7ad86d5f86f7474b8478321c
#
_entry.id   96e5d28b7ad86d5f86f7474b8478321c
#
_cell.length_a   1.000
_cell.length_b   1.000
_cell.length_c   1.000
_cell.angle_alpha   90.00
_cell.angle_beta   90.00
_cell.angle_gamma   90.00
#
_symmetry.space_group_name_H-M   'P 1'
#
loop_
_entity.id
_entity.type
_entity.pdbx_description
1 polymer ?
#
loop_
_entity_poly.entity_id
_entity_poly.type
_entity_poly.pdbx_seq_one_letter_code
_entity_poly.pdbx_strand_id
1 'polypeptide(L)'
;MLTATGLSCTRGERRLFAGLDLVIGPGEWLHVQGENGAGKTSLLRMLATLSHPLDGEIRWKNTPVRELGEDYRRDMLFLGHHGAVKEELTPFENLMFAAQLDGSALDELSAMKALGRFGLRGREDLGVRFLSAGQKRRVLLARLAVRQAPLWILDEPFTALDVKAVDMLSGLIEEHLAAQGMVILTSHQSMPLPNGKVLKL
;
A
#
# COMPACT_ATOMS: atom_id res chain seq x y z
N MET A 1 13.15 -9.39 2.45
CA MET A 1 12.98 -9.09 3.88
C MET A 1 13.17 -7.60 4.08
N LEU A 2 12.27 -6.95 4.81
CA LEU A 2 12.37 -5.58 5.28
C LEU A 2 12.64 -5.60 6.79
N THR A 3 13.60 -4.82 7.24
CA THR A 3 13.89 -4.62 8.67
C THR A 3 13.93 -3.13 8.97
N ALA A 4 13.46 -2.76 10.14
CA ALA A 4 13.66 -1.43 10.68
C ALA A 4 14.10 -1.56 12.14
N THR A 5 15.08 -0.76 12.53
CA THR A 5 15.69 -0.84 13.88
C THR A 5 15.78 0.54 14.47
N GLY A 6 15.29 0.67 15.71
CA GLY A 6 15.40 1.87 16.52
C GLY A 6 14.66 3.08 15.96
N LEU A 7 13.61 2.89 15.13
CA LEU A 7 12.90 4.00 14.49
C LEU A 7 12.26 4.94 15.50
N SER A 8 12.45 6.22 15.30
CA SER A 8 11.83 7.28 16.09
C SER A 8 11.15 8.31 15.19
N CYS A 9 10.01 8.81 15.63
CA CYS A 9 9.21 9.79 14.91
C CYS A 9 8.67 10.89 15.81
N THR A 10 8.76 12.13 15.35
CA THR A 10 8.13 13.30 15.97
C THR A 10 7.21 13.99 14.98
N ARG A 11 6.19 14.67 15.46
CA ARG A 11 5.34 15.58 14.70
C ARG A 11 5.22 16.92 15.45
N GLY A 12 5.96 17.91 14.98
CA GLY A 12 6.23 19.10 15.79
C GLY A 12 7.01 18.71 17.05
N GLU A 13 6.57 19.13 18.21
CA GLU A 13 7.19 18.81 19.51
C GLU A 13 6.72 17.45 20.08
N ARG A 14 5.67 16.85 19.51
CA ARG A 14 5.12 15.60 20.01
C ARG A 14 5.88 14.40 19.44
N ARG A 15 6.45 13.58 20.34
CA ARG A 15 6.99 12.25 19.99
C ARG A 15 5.84 11.29 19.75
N LEU A 16 5.80 10.67 18.57
CA LEU A 16 4.80 9.66 18.21
C LEU A 16 5.24 8.26 18.66
N PHE A 17 6.48 7.90 18.38
CA PHE A 17 7.11 6.66 18.86
C PHE A 17 8.64 6.82 18.89
N ALA A 18 9.32 5.93 19.61
CA ALA A 18 10.78 5.88 19.69
C ALA A 18 11.26 4.43 19.91
N GLY A 19 12.42 4.11 19.33
CA GLY A 19 13.07 2.81 19.49
C GLY A 19 12.26 1.66 18.90
N LEU A 20 11.49 1.89 17.82
CA LEU A 20 10.61 0.91 17.23
C LEU A 20 11.41 -0.02 16.29
N ASP A 21 11.27 -1.32 16.54
CA ASP A 21 11.84 -2.37 15.72
C ASP A 21 10.73 -3.15 14.99
N LEU A 22 10.99 -3.53 13.74
CA LEU A 22 10.12 -4.44 12.99
C LEU A 22 10.91 -5.28 11.99
N VAL A 23 10.40 -6.47 11.73
CA VAL A 23 10.93 -7.38 10.70
C VAL A 23 9.77 -8.04 9.97
N ILE A 24 9.81 -8.01 8.63
CA ILE A 24 8.88 -8.72 7.77
C ILE A 24 9.64 -9.46 6.68
N GLY A 25 9.33 -10.75 6.53
CA GLY A 25 9.91 -11.64 5.54
C GLY A 25 8.94 -12.00 4.42
N PRO A 26 9.43 -12.74 3.40
CA PRO A 26 8.58 -13.24 2.32
C PRO A 26 7.40 -14.06 2.83
N GLY A 27 6.22 -13.88 2.24
CA GLY A 27 4.98 -14.55 2.63
C GLY A 27 4.35 -14.03 3.93
N GLU A 28 4.90 -13.00 4.54
CA GLU A 28 4.40 -12.44 5.81
C GLU A 28 3.64 -11.13 5.60
N TRP A 29 2.70 -10.86 6.51
CA TRP A 29 2.07 -9.55 6.59
C TRP A 29 2.07 -9.00 8.02
N LEU A 30 2.12 -7.66 8.12
CA LEU A 30 2.20 -6.91 9.35
C LEU A 30 1.03 -5.94 9.47
N HIS A 31 0.24 -6.08 10.52
CA HIS A 31 -0.80 -5.12 10.89
C HIS A 31 -0.25 -4.08 11.87
N VAL A 32 -0.14 -2.84 11.44
CA VAL A 32 0.22 -1.72 12.29
C VAL A 32 -1.04 -1.18 12.97
N GLN A 33 -1.16 -1.40 14.26
CA GLN A 33 -2.27 -0.98 15.11
C GLN A 33 -1.90 0.22 15.99
N GLY A 34 -2.89 0.97 16.42
CA GLY A 34 -2.73 2.10 17.35
C GLY A 34 -3.90 3.06 17.23
N GLU A 35 -4.03 3.95 18.20
CA GLU A 35 -5.04 4.99 18.21
C GLU A 35 -4.86 5.98 17.05
N ASN A 36 -5.89 6.83 16.83
CA ASN A 36 -5.76 7.93 15.89
C ASN A 36 -4.67 8.90 16.37
N GLY A 37 -3.73 9.23 15.48
CA GLY A 37 -2.61 10.10 15.82
C GLY A 37 -1.42 9.39 16.49
N ALA A 38 -1.43 8.05 16.67
CA ALA A 38 -0.29 7.29 17.21
C ALA A 38 0.93 7.26 16.28
N GLY A 39 0.76 7.60 14.98
CA GLY A 39 1.87 7.63 14.04
C GLY A 39 1.85 6.53 12.98
N LYS A 40 0.76 5.77 12.84
CA LYS A 40 0.62 4.68 11.85
C LYS A 40 0.99 5.14 10.43
N THR A 41 0.31 6.15 9.91
CA THR A 41 0.61 6.73 8.59
C THR A 41 2.05 7.28 8.51
N SER A 42 2.58 7.86 9.60
CA SER A 42 3.97 8.33 9.63
C SER A 42 4.95 7.18 9.49
N LEU A 43 4.73 6.07 10.20
CA LEU A 43 5.54 4.86 10.06
C LEU A 43 5.47 4.33 8.61
N LEU A 44 4.27 4.17 8.05
CA LEU A 44 4.13 3.70 6.67
C LEU A 44 4.85 4.61 5.66
N ARG A 45 4.77 5.94 5.84
CA ARG A 45 5.49 6.91 5.00
C ARG A 45 7.01 6.81 5.13
N MET A 46 7.53 6.53 6.32
CA MET A 46 8.97 6.29 6.52
C MET A 46 9.41 5.00 5.82
N LEU A 47 8.64 3.91 5.98
CA LEU A 47 8.91 2.64 5.28
C LEU A 47 8.83 2.82 3.77
N ALA A 48 7.98 3.70 3.26
CA ALA A 48 7.86 4.06 1.85
C ALA A 48 8.88 5.11 1.38
N THR A 49 9.83 5.51 2.22
CA THR A 49 10.83 6.58 1.95
C THR A 49 10.24 7.94 1.58
N LEU A 50 8.98 8.20 1.96
CA LEU A 50 8.29 9.48 1.76
C LEU A 50 8.53 10.47 2.92
N SER A 51 9.13 10.02 4.00
CA SER A 51 9.62 10.82 5.11
C SER A 51 10.81 10.13 5.78
N HIS A 52 11.64 10.89 6.47
CA HIS A 52 12.80 10.35 7.17
C HIS A 52 12.46 10.08 8.64
N PRO A 53 12.97 9.00 9.24
CA PRO A 53 12.93 8.82 10.68
C PRO A 53 13.83 9.85 11.37
N LEU A 54 13.50 10.19 12.63
CA LEU A 54 14.36 11.03 13.47
C LEU A 54 15.63 10.26 13.86
N ASP A 55 15.45 9.00 14.24
CA ASP A 55 16.51 8.06 14.56
C ASP A 55 16.16 6.67 14.00
N GLY A 56 17.17 5.80 13.92
CA GLY A 56 17.03 4.43 13.44
C GLY A 56 17.28 4.28 11.95
N GLU A 57 17.17 3.05 11.50
CA GLU A 57 17.48 2.68 10.13
C GLU A 57 16.47 1.69 9.56
N ILE A 58 16.18 1.83 8.25
CA ILE A 58 15.35 0.91 7.48
C ILE A 58 16.24 0.22 6.46
N ARG A 59 16.16 -1.11 6.38
CA ARG A 59 16.94 -1.93 5.45
C ARG A 59 16.02 -2.82 4.61
N TRP A 60 16.30 -2.87 3.33
CA TRP A 60 15.70 -3.79 2.37
C TRP A 60 16.75 -4.78 1.89
N LYS A 61 16.50 -6.10 2.05
CA LYS A 61 17.46 -7.14 1.67
C LYS A 61 18.86 -6.89 2.28
N ASN A 62 18.91 -6.44 3.54
CA ASN A 62 20.10 -6.07 4.33
C ASN A 62 20.83 -4.78 3.90
N THR A 63 20.37 -4.08 2.88
CA THR A 63 20.95 -2.80 2.43
C THR A 63 20.08 -1.63 2.93
N PRO A 64 20.67 -0.56 3.49
CA PRO A 64 19.91 0.63 3.88
C PRO A 64 19.09 1.19 2.71
N VAL A 65 17.79 1.45 2.92
CA VAL A 65 16.90 1.93 1.83
C VAL A 65 17.34 3.26 1.24
N ARG A 66 18.06 4.09 2.01
CA ARG A 66 18.63 5.36 1.54
C ARG A 66 19.72 5.16 0.47
N GLU A 67 20.41 4.03 0.50
CA GLU A 67 21.45 3.69 -0.48
C GLU A 67 20.87 3.09 -1.75
N LEU A 68 19.73 2.40 -1.63
CA LEU A 68 19.04 1.76 -2.75
C LEU A 68 18.27 2.76 -3.64
N GLY A 69 17.75 3.83 -3.05
CA GLY A 69 17.04 4.87 -3.78
C GLY A 69 15.89 4.35 -4.65
N GLU A 70 16.06 4.41 -5.97
CA GLU A 70 15.03 3.97 -6.93
C GLU A 70 14.84 2.46 -6.95
N ASP A 71 15.85 1.66 -6.70
CA ASP A 71 15.74 0.20 -6.71
C ASP A 71 14.79 -0.28 -5.60
N TYR A 72 14.85 0.35 -4.41
CA TYR A 72 13.86 0.08 -3.37
C TYR A 72 12.46 0.50 -3.78
N ARG A 73 12.30 1.66 -4.43
CA ARG A 73 10.99 2.14 -4.91
C ARG A 73 10.38 1.25 -5.98
N ARG A 74 11.20 0.58 -6.80
CA ARG A 74 10.74 -0.44 -7.75
C ARG A 74 10.24 -1.69 -7.07
N ASP A 75 10.86 -2.08 -5.96
CA ASP A 75 10.49 -3.27 -5.17
C ASP A 75 9.28 -3.01 -4.25
N MET A 76 8.72 -1.80 -4.20
CA MET A 76 7.67 -1.43 -3.25
C MET A 76 6.51 -0.73 -3.95
N LEU A 77 5.28 -1.03 -3.50
CA LEU A 77 4.07 -0.29 -3.85
C LEU A 77 3.48 0.34 -2.60
N PHE A 78 3.38 1.67 -2.57
CA PHE A 78 2.71 2.40 -1.50
C PHE A 78 1.34 2.91 -1.95
N LEU A 79 0.30 2.56 -1.20
CA LEU A 79 -1.05 3.12 -1.34
C LEU A 79 -1.42 3.86 -0.06
N GLY A 80 -1.40 5.18 -0.13
CA GLY A 80 -1.76 6.06 0.99
C GLY A 80 -3.27 6.15 1.23
N HIS A 81 -3.65 6.75 2.35
CA HIS A 81 -5.04 6.96 2.73
C HIS A 81 -5.78 7.87 1.74
N HIS A 82 -5.16 8.97 1.32
CA HIS A 82 -5.70 9.85 0.29
C HIS A 82 -5.21 9.40 -1.08
N GLY A 83 -6.16 9.05 -1.94
CA GLY A 83 -5.87 8.41 -3.20
C GLY A 83 -5.12 9.33 -4.17
N ALA A 84 -4.06 8.78 -4.76
CA ALA A 84 -3.39 9.35 -5.91
C ALA A 84 -4.20 9.08 -7.21
N VAL A 85 -5.54 9.19 -7.15
CA VAL A 85 -6.42 9.04 -8.30
C VAL A 85 -6.72 10.43 -8.84
N LYS A 86 -6.46 10.64 -10.12
CA LYS A 86 -6.75 11.90 -10.81
C LYS A 86 -8.21 11.91 -11.24
N GLU A 87 -8.98 12.87 -10.73
CA GLU A 87 -10.43 12.93 -10.96
C GLU A 87 -10.81 13.32 -12.40
N GLU A 88 -9.90 13.97 -13.11
CA GLU A 88 -10.05 14.37 -14.51
C GLU A 88 -9.88 13.20 -15.48
N LEU A 89 -9.17 12.16 -15.06
CA LEU A 89 -8.92 10.97 -15.86
C LEU A 89 -9.99 9.89 -15.63
N THR A 90 -10.11 8.98 -16.58
CA THR A 90 -10.90 7.75 -16.44
C THR A 90 -10.19 6.73 -15.54
N PRO A 91 -10.85 5.68 -15.06
CA PRO A 91 -10.21 4.55 -14.38
C PRO A 91 -9.08 3.92 -15.20
N PHE A 92 -9.32 3.73 -16.50
CA PHE A 92 -8.33 3.17 -17.41
C PHE A 92 -7.08 4.07 -17.51
N GLU A 93 -7.28 5.36 -17.79
CA GLU A 93 -6.19 6.34 -17.87
C GLU A 93 -5.42 6.47 -16.56
N ASN A 94 -6.11 6.44 -15.40
CA ASN A 94 -5.46 6.45 -14.10
C ASN A 94 -4.53 5.26 -13.91
N LEU A 95 -4.96 4.06 -14.31
CA LEU A 95 -4.17 2.85 -14.16
C LEU A 95 -2.96 2.86 -15.10
N MET A 96 -3.15 3.25 -16.36
CA MET A 96 -2.08 3.39 -17.35
C MET A 96 -1.06 4.46 -16.93
N PHE A 97 -1.53 5.61 -16.44
CA PHE A 97 -0.68 6.68 -15.95
C PHE A 97 0.16 6.24 -14.74
N ALA A 98 -0.46 5.53 -13.78
CA ALA A 98 0.25 5.00 -12.62
C ALA A 98 1.34 3.99 -13.04
N ALA A 99 1.03 3.09 -13.96
CA ALA A 99 2.00 2.13 -14.48
C ALA A 99 3.18 2.83 -15.18
N GLN A 100 2.90 3.86 -15.98
CA GLN A 100 3.95 4.65 -16.64
C GLN A 100 4.87 5.37 -15.64
N LEU A 101 4.30 5.97 -14.58
CA LEU A 101 5.08 6.60 -13.52
C LEU A 101 5.96 5.59 -12.76
N ASP A 102 5.46 4.38 -12.58
CA ASP A 102 6.18 3.28 -11.94
C ASP A 102 7.23 2.63 -12.86
N GLY A 103 7.35 3.06 -14.13
CA GLY A 103 8.22 2.47 -15.14
C GLY A 103 7.80 1.06 -15.57
N SER A 104 6.53 0.68 -15.36
CA SER A 104 5.99 -0.62 -15.72
C SER A 104 5.35 -0.59 -17.10
N ALA A 105 5.61 -1.61 -17.91
CA ALA A 105 4.83 -1.83 -19.13
C ALA A 105 3.48 -2.47 -18.75
N LEU A 106 2.40 -1.75 -18.97
CA LEU A 106 1.03 -2.25 -18.76
C LEU A 106 0.31 -2.21 -20.11
N ASP A 107 -0.14 -3.36 -20.60
CA ASP A 107 -0.97 -3.42 -21.78
C ASP A 107 -2.45 -3.15 -21.45
N GLU A 108 -3.20 -2.75 -22.46
CA GLU A 108 -4.61 -2.38 -22.34
C GLU A 108 -5.46 -3.54 -21.80
N LEU A 109 -5.24 -4.76 -22.29
CA LEU A 109 -6.01 -5.93 -21.87
C LEU A 109 -5.81 -6.24 -20.39
N SER A 110 -4.58 -6.13 -19.89
CA SER A 110 -4.24 -6.31 -18.48
C SER A 110 -4.84 -5.21 -17.60
N ALA A 111 -4.84 -3.96 -18.08
CA ALA A 111 -5.50 -2.85 -17.39
C ALA A 111 -7.01 -3.08 -17.28
N MET A 112 -7.67 -3.46 -18.37
CA MET A 112 -9.11 -3.75 -18.39
C MET A 112 -9.47 -4.94 -17.51
N LYS A 113 -8.66 -6.00 -17.49
CA LYS A 113 -8.84 -7.15 -16.58
C LYS A 113 -8.74 -6.72 -15.12
N ALA A 114 -7.75 -5.90 -14.76
CA ALA A 114 -7.59 -5.40 -13.41
C ALA A 114 -8.79 -4.57 -12.97
N LEU A 115 -9.26 -3.62 -13.80
CA LEU A 115 -10.46 -2.84 -13.51
C LEU A 115 -11.69 -3.73 -13.36
N GLY A 116 -11.84 -4.71 -14.25
CA GLY A 116 -12.92 -5.70 -14.18
C GLY A 116 -12.90 -6.52 -12.90
N ARG A 117 -11.71 -6.93 -12.42
CA ARG A 117 -11.52 -7.62 -11.14
C ARG A 117 -12.01 -6.77 -9.96
N PHE A 118 -11.79 -5.45 -10.01
CA PHE A 118 -12.26 -4.51 -8.99
C PHE A 118 -13.70 -4.01 -9.20
N GLY A 119 -14.50 -4.69 -10.05
CA GLY A 119 -15.91 -4.38 -10.27
C GLY A 119 -16.18 -3.04 -10.95
N LEU A 120 -15.25 -2.60 -11.80
CA LEU A 120 -15.35 -1.36 -12.55
C LEU A 120 -15.72 -1.58 -14.04
N ARG A 121 -16.20 -2.80 -14.39
CA ARG A 121 -16.69 -3.09 -15.75
C ARG A 121 -17.80 -2.14 -16.17
N GLY A 122 -17.67 -1.59 -17.39
CA GLY A 122 -18.59 -0.59 -17.95
C GLY A 122 -18.42 0.80 -17.36
N ARG A 123 -17.32 1.06 -16.63
CA ARG A 123 -16.96 2.37 -16.05
C ARG A 123 -15.55 2.80 -16.41
N GLU A 124 -14.88 2.02 -17.25
CA GLU A 124 -13.48 2.20 -17.62
C GLU A 124 -13.21 3.58 -18.21
N ASP A 125 -14.18 4.08 -19.01
CA ASP A 125 -14.11 5.35 -19.73
C ASP A 125 -14.89 6.49 -19.06
N LEU A 126 -15.49 6.24 -17.89
CA LEU A 126 -16.20 7.27 -17.14
C LEU A 126 -15.20 8.08 -16.28
N GLY A 127 -15.20 9.41 -16.43
CA GLY A 127 -14.33 10.26 -15.60
C GLY A 127 -14.47 9.96 -14.10
N VAL A 128 -13.35 9.80 -13.40
CA VAL A 128 -13.32 9.40 -11.99
C VAL A 128 -14.12 10.33 -11.09
N ARG A 129 -14.23 11.61 -11.43
CA ARG A 129 -15.07 12.60 -10.71
C ARG A 129 -16.54 12.17 -10.56
N PHE A 130 -17.05 11.35 -11.46
CA PHE A 130 -18.44 10.85 -11.47
C PHE A 130 -18.60 9.53 -10.69
N LEU A 131 -17.52 8.95 -10.21
CA LEU A 131 -17.52 7.71 -9.44
C LEU A 131 -17.83 7.98 -7.96
N SER A 132 -18.48 7.00 -7.30
CA SER A 132 -18.65 7.02 -5.85
C SER A 132 -17.29 6.90 -5.13
N ALA A 133 -17.22 7.27 -3.85
CA ALA A 133 -16.01 7.13 -3.04
C ALA A 133 -15.46 5.70 -3.04
N GLY A 134 -16.33 4.69 -2.92
CA GLY A 134 -15.95 3.28 -2.99
C GLY A 134 -15.41 2.88 -4.38
N GLN A 135 -15.98 3.40 -5.45
CA GLN A 135 -15.48 3.17 -6.81
C GLN A 135 -14.13 3.85 -7.04
N LYS A 136 -13.95 5.08 -6.58
CA LYS A 136 -12.64 5.77 -6.60
C LYS A 136 -11.58 4.95 -5.83
N ARG A 137 -11.95 4.40 -4.67
CA ARG A 137 -11.06 3.52 -3.90
C ARG A 137 -10.69 2.26 -4.68
N ARG A 138 -11.64 1.65 -5.40
CA ARG A 138 -11.38 0.47 -6.24
C ARG A 138 -10.47 0.77 -7.42
N VAL A 139 -10.54 1.98 -8.04
CA VAL A 139 -9.58 2.42 -9.06
C VAL A 139 -8.15 2.43 -8.50
N LEU A 140 -7.97 2.99 -7.30
CA LEU A 140 -6.67 3.00 -6.63
C LEU A 140 -6.15 1.58 -6.37
N LEU A 141 -7.02 0.70 -5.84
CA LEU A 141 -6.67 -0.68 -5.49
C LEU A 141 -6.39 -1.55 -6.73
N ALA A 142 -6.92 -1.21 -7.90
CA ALA A 142 -6.62 -1.92 -9.14
C ALA A 142 -5.13 -1.91 -9.49
N ARG A 143 -4.35 -0.96 -8.97
CA ARG A 143 -2.89 -0.94 -9.09
C ARG A 143 -2.23 -2.18 -8.49
N LEU A 144 -2.80 -2.75 -7.41
CA LEU A 144 -2.29 -3.98 -6.79
C LEU A 144 -2.33 -5.20 -7.73
N ALA A 145 -3.28 -5.21 -8.67
CA ALA A 145 -3.42 -6.31 -9.62
C ALA A 145 -2.45 -6.23 -10.82
N VAL A 146 -1.84 -5.08 -11.06
CA VAL A 146 -0.97 -4.86 -12.23
C VAL A 146 0.48 -4.56 -11.86
N ARG A 147 0.71 -3.98 -10.68
CA ARG A 147 2.05 -3.63 -10.20
C ARG A 147 2.72 -4.83 -9.53
N GLN A 148 3.74 -5.37 -10.16
CA GLN A 148 4.58 -6.41 -9.57
C GLN A 148 5.64 -5.78 -8.66
N ALA A 149 5.32 -5.68 -7.37
CA ALA A 149 6.24 -5.20 -6.35
C ALA A 149 6.23 -6.20 -5.18
N PRO A 150 7.36 -6.73 -4.73
CA PRO A 150 7.40 -7.71 -3.64
C PRO A 150 6.96 -7.18 -2.28
N LEU A 151 6.93 -5.85 -2.08
CA LEU A 151 6.47 -5.22 -0.84
C LEU A 151 5.29 -4.29 -1.11
N TRP A 152 4.16 -4.54 -0.44
CA TRP A 152 3.02 -3.63 -0.42
C TRP A 152 2.92 -2.93 0.92
N ILE A 153 2.79 -1.61 0.89
CA ILE A 153 2.57 -0.76 2.07
C ILE A 153 1.23 -0.04 1.86
N LEU A 154 0.22 -0.40 2.67
CA LEU A 154 -1.17 -0.04 2.45
C LEU A 154 -1.73 0.73 3.64
N ASP A 155 -2.09 2.00 3.46
CA ASP A 155 -2.68 2.82 4.52
C ASP A 155 -4.21 2.78 4.42
N GLU A 156 -4.84 2.10 5.40
CA GLU A 156 -6.30 1.90 5.50
C GLU A 156 -6.94 1.33 4.21
N PRO A 157 -6.41 0.22 3.64
CA PRO A 157 -6.84 -0.24 2.31
C PRO A 157 -8.31 -0.67 2.26
N PHE A 158 -8.92 -1.08 3.39
CA PHE A 158 -10.30 -1.57 3.47
C PHE A 158 -11.34 -0.47 3.70
N THR A 159 -10.93 0.76 3.95
CA THR A 159 -11.85 1.90 4.18
C THR A 159 -12.71 2.17 2.96
N ALA A 160 -14.01 2.39 3.18
CA ALA A 160 -15.03 2.67 2.17
C ALA A 160 -15.27 1.53 1.15
N LEU A 161 -14.87 0.30 1.46
CA LEU A 161 -15.17 -0.89 0.67
C LEU A 161 -16.44 -1.58 1.17
N ASP A 162 -17.23 -2.12 0.25
CA ASP A 162 -18.30 -3.05 0.55
C ASP A 162 -17.74 -4.47 0.77
N VAL A 163 -18.58 -5.38 1.27
CA VAL A 163 -18.17 -6.76 1.59
C VAL A 163 -17.50 -7.45 0.41
N LYS A 164 -18.04 -7.33 -0.80
CA LYS A 164 -17.46 -7.94 -2.00
C LYS A 164 -16.07 -7.40 -2.32
N ALA A 165 -15.86 -6.10 -2.14
CA ALA A 165 -14.56 -5.49 -2.38
C ALA A 165 -13.55 -5.84 -1.27
N VAL A 166 -14.01 -6.03 -0.03
CA VAL A 166 -13.18 -6.55 1.07
C VAL A 166 -12.71 -7.97 0.75
N ASP A 167 -13.63 -8.87 0.38
CA ASP A 167 -13.30 -10.26 0.03
C ASP A 167 -12.30 -10.34 -1.13
N MET A 168 -12.54 -9.53 -2.15
CA MET A 168 -11.65 -9.46 -3.32
C MET A 168 -10.25 -8.95 -2.98
N LEU A 169 -10.15 -7.87 -2.16
CA LEU A 169 -8.86 -7.34 -1.73
C LEU A 169 -8.12 -8.34 -0.84
N SER A 170 -8.85 -9.02 0.05
CA SER A 170 -8.28 -10.08 0.91
C SER A 170 -7.72 -11.22 0.08
N GLY A 171 -8.47 -11.73 -0.89
CA GLY A 171 -7.98 -12.76 -1.79
C GLY A 171 -6.75 -12.34 -2.60
N LEU A 172 -6.69 -11.06 -3.05
CA LEU A 172 -5.53 -10.53 -3.75
C LEU A 172 -4.30 -10.44 -2.84
N ILE A 173 -4.48 -10.05 -1.58
CA ILE A 173 -3.40 -10.05 -0.58
C ILE A 173 -2.93 -11.47 -0.31
N GLU A 174 -3.83 -12.44 -0.14
CA GLU A 174 -3.48 -13.85 0.05
C GLU A 174 -2.69 -14.42 -1.14
N GLU A 175 -3.11 -14.14 -2.38
CA GLU A 175 -2.37 -14.50 -3.59
C GLU A 175 -0.94 -13.91 -3.59
N HIS A 176 -0.82 -12.64 -3.20
CA HIS A 176 0.47 -11.97 -3.12
C HIS A 176 1.40 -12.60 -2.06
N LEU A 177 0.86 -12.91 -0.87
CA LEU A 177 1.60 -13.58 0.21
C LEU A 177 2.00 -15.01 -0.20
N ALA A 178 1.12 -15.77 -0.86
CA ALA A 178 1.42 -17.10 -1.38
C ALA A 178 2.55 -17.08 -2.43
N ALA A 179 2.65 -15.99 -3.20
CA ALA A 179 3.75 -15.71 -4.13
C ALA A 179 5.01 -15.15 -3.46
N GLN A 180 5.12 -15.27 -2.12
CA GLN A 180 6.26 -14.77 -1.32
C GLN A 180 6.34 -13.24 -1.28
N GLY A 181 5.28 -12.52 -1.58
CA GLY A 181 5.17 -11.08 -1.34
C GLY A 181 5.10 -10.76 0.15
N MET A 182 5.23 -9.49 0.48
CA MET A 182 5.14 -8.96 1.85
C MET A 182 4.12 -7.83 1.88
N VAL A 183 3.32 -7.74 2.96
CA VAL A 183 2.32 -6.69 3.12
C VAL A 183 2.45 -6.04 4.49
N ILE A 184 2.53 -4.70 4.51
CA ILE A 184 2.40 -3.90 5.73
C ILE A 184 1.15 -3.05 5.56
N LEU A 185 0.24 -3.11 6.52
CA LEU A 185 -0.99 -2.34 6.41
C LEU A 185 -1.46 -1.78 7.74
N THR A 186 -2.26 -0.73 7.65
CA THR A 186 -3.06 -0.21 8.76
C THR A 186 -4.53 -0.54 8.56
N SER A 187 -5.28 -0.74 9.63
CA SER A 187 -6.74 -0.84 9.60
C SER A 187 -7.31 -0.54 10.98
N HIS A 188 -8.49 0.07 11.01
CA HIS A 188 -9.31 0.21 12.21
C HIS A 188 -10.28 -0.96 12.42
N GLN A 189 -10.41 -1.83 11.43
CA GLN A 189 -11.29 -2.99 11.47
C GLN A 189 -10.49 -4.26 11.79
N SER A 190 -11.20 -5.28 12.27
CA SER A 190 -10.63 -6.63 12.36
C SER A 190 -10.24 -7.11 10.96
N MET A 191 -9.04 -7.65 10.86
CA MET A 191 -8.50 -8.07 9.56
C MET A 191 -9.10 -9.42 9.15
N PRO A 192 -9.60 -9.53 7.91
CA PRO A 192 -10.08 -10.81 7.37
C PRO A 192 -8.94 -11.75 6.91
N LEU A 193 -7.70 -11.46 7.29
CA LEU A 193 -6.50 -12.20 6.89
C LEU A 193 -5.96 -13.02 8.07
N PRO A 194 -5.63 -14.32 7.88
CA PRO A 194 -5.06 -15.16 8.93
C PRO A 194 -3.58 -14.87 9.18
N ASN A 195 -3.09 -15.27 10.35
CA ASN A 195 -1.66 -15.39 10.69
C ASN A 195 -0.82 -14.12 10.53
N GLY A 196 -1.40 -12.93 10.72
CA GLY A 196 -0.66 -11.67 10.67
C GLY A 196 0.16 -11.39 11.91
N LYS A 197 1.34 -10.80 11.72
CA LYS A 197 2.07 -10.14 12.79
C LYS A 197 1.35 -8.84 13.18
N VAL A 198 1.43 -8.45 14.44
CA VAL A 198 0.84 -7.21 14.94
C VAL A 198 1.93 -6.34 15.54
N LEU A 199 2.00 -5.09 15.09
CA LEU A 199 2.81 -4.04 15.67
C LEU A 199 1.89 -2.99 16.30
N LYS A 200 2.03 -2.75 17.59
CA LYS A 200 1.26 -1.71 18.30
C LYS A 200 2.11 -0.46 18.49
N LEU A 201 1.56 0.70 18.11
CA LEU A 201 2.11 2.03 18.36
C LEU A 201 1.43 2.69 19.56
#